data_6b9b0b3f06eec12df17b90583fa1f0d1
#
_entry.id   6b9b0b3f06eec12df17b90583fa1f0d1
#
_cell.length_a   1.000
_cell.length_b   1.000
_cell.length_c   1.000
_cell.angle_alpha   90.00
_cell.angle_beta   90.00
_cell.angle_gamma   90.00
#
_symmetry.space_group_name_H-M   'P 1'
#
loop_
_entity.id
_entity.type
_entity.pdbx_description
1 polymer ?
#
loop_
_entity_poly.entity_id
_entity_poly.type
_entity_poly.pdbx_seq_one_letter_code
_entity_poly.pdbx_strand_id
1 'polypeptide(L)'
;NPFTDERSTFYFNQENLTLAPETEMEPTDENLLLPAFRYGTSEFLKAIGASKVVIGVSGGIDSAVNAALYRSILPAENILLVNTPTRYNSELTKGLAAELAKNLGCQLLTVPIGDFIDETADALEGLPLPDDTVHLTGFMKENMQARDRSSRILAALSAAFGGIFTCNANKTETTVGYGTLYG
;
A
#
# COMPACT_ATOMS: atom_id res chain seq x y z
N ASN A 1 15.67 -13.47 19.68
CA ASN A 1 14.77 -12.50 19.10
C ASN A 1 14.74 -12.71 17.57
N PRO A 2 13.59 -13.10 16.94
CA PRO A 2 13.51 -13.43 15.52
C PRO A 2 13.75 -12.21 14.58
N PHE A 3 13.91 -11.01 15.13
CA PHE A 3 14.10 -9.77 14.36
C PHE A 3 15.41 -9.06 14.70
N THR A 4 16.39 -9.80 15.18
CA THR A 4 17.76 -9.31 15.40
C THR A 4 18.74 -10.28 14.76
N ASP A 5 19.80 -9.73 14.15
CA ASP A 5 20.91 -10.56 13.68
C ASP A 5 21.61 -11.20 14.88
N GLU A 6 21.48 -12.50 15.03
CA GLU A 6 22.18 -13.28 16.02
C GLU A 6 23.23 -14.14 15.34
N ARG A 7 24.48 -14.03 15.78
CA ARG A 7 25.55 -14.95 15.40
C ARG A 7 25.79 -15.91 16.54
N SER A 8 25.47 -17.18 16.33
CA SER A 8 25.74 -18.24 17.27
C SER A 8 26.87 -19.16 16.74
N THR A 9 27.86 -19.43 17.57
CA THR A 9 28.91 -20.35 17.23
C THR A 9 28.59 -21.70 17.87
N PHE A 10 28.46 -22.72 17.05
CA PHE A 10 28.21 -24.09 17.50
C PHE A 10 29.50 -24.88 17.43
N TYR A 11 29.86 -25.57 18.52
CA TYR A 11 30.99 -26.52 18.56
C TYR A 11 30.42 -27.92 18.40
N PHE A 12 30.85 -28.62 17.37
CA PHE A 12 30.51 -30.03 17.15
C PHE A 12 31.56 -30.93 17.71
N ASN A 13 31.16 -31.86 18.57
CA ASN A 13 32.00 -32.99 18.94
C ASN A 13 31.70 -34.14 17.97
N GLN A 14 32.73 -34.78 17.42
CA GLN A 14 32.57 -35.88 16.44
C GLN A 14 31.76 -37.08 16.98
N GLU A 15 31.60 -37.19 18.31
CA GLU A 15 30.88 -38.27 18.95
C GLU A 15 29.38 -38.02 19.17
N ASN A 16 28.91 -36.77 19.02
CA ASN A 16 27.48 -36.38 19.22
C ASN A 16 27.00 -35.39 18.17
N LEU A 17 26.75 -35.87 16.97
CA LEU A 17 26.02 -35.12 15.91
C LEU A 17 24.50 -35.15 16.16
N THR A 18 24.08 -34.73 17.34
CA THR A 18 22.68 -34.35 17.56
C THR A 18 22.55 -32.85 17.27
N LEU A 19 21.95 -32.53 16.12
CA LEU A 19 21.39 -31.19 15.94
C LEU A 19 20.47 -30.95 17.11
N ALA A 20 20.62 -29.80 17.77
CA ALA A 20 19.59 -29.35 18.69
C ALA A 20 18.25 -29.41 17.94
N PRO A 21 17.17 -29.89 18.57
CA PRO A 21 15.88 -29.91 17.92
C PRO A 21 15.62 -28.51 17.39
N GLU A 22 15.18 -28.43 16.11
CA GLU A 22 14.65 -27.18 15.58
C GLU A 22 13.67 -26.70 16.62
N THR A 23 13.90 -25.52 17.16
CA THR A 23 12.91 -24.90 18.05
C THR A 23 11.69 -24.77 17.18
N GLU A 24 10.67 -25.59 17.44
CA GLU A 24 9.37 -25.42 16.79
C GLU A 24 9.01 -23.95 16.99
N MET A 25 8.92 -23.22 15.90
CA MET A 25 8.42 -21.84 15.97
C MET A 25 7.04 -21.94 16.56
N GLU A 26 6.90 -21.49 17.79
CA GLU A 26 5.59 -21.35 18.43
C GLU A 26 4.65 -20.68 17.43
N PRO A 27 3.42 -21.18 17.25
CA PRO A 27 2.47 -20.58 16.34
C PRO A 27 2.37 -19.10 16.67
N THR A 28 2.51 -18.27 15.66
CA THR A 28 2.68 -16.82 15.69
C THR A 28 1.88 -16.17 16.82
N ASP A 29 2.58 -15.76 17.87
CA ASP A 29 2.04 -14.86 18.87
C ASP A 29 1.62 -13.58 18.12
N GLU A 30 0.34 -13.19 18.23
CA GLU A 30 -0.18 -11.96 17.59
C GLU A 30 0.66 -10.74 17.96
N ASN A 31 1.30 -10.76 19.13
CA ASN A 31 2.25 -9.74 19.58
C ASN A 31 3.51 -9.63 18.72
N LEU A 32 3.85 -10.63 17.91
CA LEU A 32 5.02 -10.60 17.01
C LEU A 32 4.68 -10.04 15.62
N LEU A 33 3.41 -9.95 15.23
CA LEU A 33 3.02 -9.50 13.89
C LEU A 33 3.46 -8.07 13.61
N LEU A 34 3.16 -7.14 14.49
CA LEU A 34 3.54 -5.74 14.27
C LEU A 34 5.05 -5.53 14.28
N PRO A 35 5.83 -6.10 15.21
CA PRO A 35 7.30 -6.10 15.13
C PRO A 35 7.83 -6.71 13.83
N ALA A 36 7.26 -7.81 13.35
CA ALA A 36 7.65 -8.45 12.10
C ALA A 36 7.41 -7.54 10.89
N PHE A 37 6.22 -6.93 10.80
CA PHE A 37 5.92 -5.98 9.73
C PHE A 37 6.83 -4.75 9.76
N ARG A 38 7.09 -4.20 10.93
CA ARG A 38 8.01 -3.06 11.09
C ARG A 38 9.42 -3.42 10.65
N TYR A 39 9.93 -4.56 11.09
CA TYR A 39 11.26 -5.04 10.71
C TYR A 39 11.34 -5.28 9.20
N GLY A 40 10.44 -6.08 8.63
CA GLY A 40 10.44 -6.39 7.21
C GLY A 40 10.31 -5.16 6.33
N THR A 41 9.41 -4.23 6.67
CA THR A 41 9.25 -2.96 5.93
C THR A 41 10.50 -2.09 6.05
N SER A 42 11.11 -1.99 7.23
CA SER A 42 12.33 -1.23 7.43
C SER A 42 13.49 -1.78 6.60
N GLU A 43 13.70 -3.10 6.62
CA GLU A 43 14.76 -3.75 5.84
C GLU A 43 14.51 -3.64 4.34
N PHE A 44 13.26 -3.76 3.89
CA PHE A 44 12.90 -3.54 2.50
C PHE A 44 13.24 -2.11 2.04
N LEU A 45 12.85 -1.09 2.81
CA LEU A 45 13.15 0.30 2.47
C LEU A 45 14.66 0.54 2.38
N LYS A 46 15.44 -0.01 3.32
CA LYS A 46 16.91 0.06 3.29
C LYS A 46 17.48 -0.62 2.04
N ALA A 47 16.99 -1.81 1.71
CA ALA A 47 17.47 -2.59 0.58
C ALA A 47 17.29 -1.88 -0.77
N ILE A 48 16.18 -1.14 -0.93
CA ILE A 48 15.91 -0.37 -2.15
C ILE A 48 16.40 1.09 -2.09
N GLY A 49 16.99 1.51 -0.98
CA GLY A 49 17.48 2.87 -0.78
C GLY A 49 16.38 3.94 -0.68
N ALA A 50 15.15 3.54 -0.32
CA ALA A 50 14.02 4.46 -0.17
C ALA A 50 13.91 4.98 1.27
N SER A 51 13.84 6.29 1.42
CA SER A 51 13.66 6.96 2.71
C SER A 51 12.35 7.75 2.82
N LYS A 52 11.59 7.86 1.72
CA LYS A 52 10.33 8.59 1.65
C LYS A 52 9.25 7.73 0.99
N VAL A 53 8.02 7.89 1.46
CA VAL A 53 6.88 7.13 0.94
C VAL A 53 5.67 8.03 0.69
N VAL A 54 4.94 7.73 -0.36
CA VAL A 54 3.64 8.31 -0.69
C VAL A 54 2.57 7.24 -0.49
N ILE A 55 1.53 7.54 0.27
CA ILE A 55 0.49 6.58 0.64
C ILE A 55 -0.87 7.12 0.23
N GLY A 56 -1.57 6.41 -0.64
CA GLY A 56 -2.95 6.72 -0.96
C GLY A 56 -3.87 6.42 0.22
N VAL A 57 -4.64 7.40 0.71
CA VAL A 57 -5.55 7.23 1.84
C VAL A 57 -6.99 7.45 1.39
N SER A 58 -7.80 6.40 1.48
CA SER A 58 -9.20 6.41 1.05
C SER A 58 -10.18 6.78 2.16
N GLY A 59 -9.72 6.81 3.42
CA GLY A 59 -10.55 6.81 4.62
C GLY A 59 -10.94 5.39 5.09
N GLY A 60 -10.50 4.33 4.40
CA GLY A 60 -10.66 2.93 4.80
C GLY A 60 -9.55 2.43 5.72
N ILE A 61 -9.84 1.31 6.41
CA ILE A 61 -8.95 0.75 7.44
C ILE A 61 -7.59 0.31 6.87
N ASP A 62 -7.55 -0.31 5.69
CA ASP A 62 -6.31 -0.83 5.10
C ASP A 62 -5.29 0.28 4.87
N SER A 63 -5.72 1.38 4.26
CA SER A 63 -4.87 2.55 4.04
C SER A 63 -4.44 3.22 5.35
N ALA A 64 -5.30 3.22 6.37
CA ALA A 64 -5.00 3.78 7.68
C ALA A 64 -3.95 2.94 8.43
N VAL A 65 -4.12 1.61 8.44
CA VAL A 65 -3.14 0.69 9.04
C VAL A 65 -1.79 0.79 8.35
N ASN A 66 -1.78 0.85 7.00
CA ASN A 66 -0.55 1.00 6.24
C ASN A 66 0.15 2.33 6.57
N ALA A 67 -0.58 3.45 6.61
CA ALA A 67 -0.03 4.74 6.99
C ALA A 67 0.55 4.73 8.42
N ALA A 68 -0.14 4.12 9.37
CA ALA A 68 0.33 3.98 10.75
C ALA A 68 1.60 3.09 10.85
N LEU A 69 1.67 2.01 10.07
CA LEU A 69 2.85 1.15 9.99
C LEU A 69 4.07 1.95 9.50
N TYR A 70 3.96 2.65 8.37
CA TYR A 70 5.06 3.46 7.86
C TYR A 70 5.44 4.59 8.82
N ARG A 71 4.45 5.23 9.49
CA ARG A 71 4.71 6.24 10.50
C ARG A 71 5.45 5.71 11.73
N SER A 72 5.31 4.42 12.03
CA SER A 72 6.07 3.77 13.10
C SER A 72 7.54 3.49 12.74
N ILE A 73 7.92 3.67 11.47
CA ILE A 73 9.25 3.37 10.92
C ILE A 73 9.94 4.65 10.45
N LEU A 74 9.19 5.57 9.83
CA LEU A 74 9.69 6.79 9.22
C LEU A 74 9.21 8.04 10.00
N PRO A 75 9.99 9.12 10.00
CA PRO A 75 9.52 10.41 10.50
C PRO A 75 8.39 10.97 9.61
N ALA A 76 7.53 11.81 10.20
CA ALA A 76 6.32 12.30 9.54
C ALA A 76 6.60 13.06 8.23
N GLU A 77 7.68 13.81 8.19
CA GLU A 77 8.13 14.60 7.03
C GLU A 77 8.56 13.74 5.84
N ASN A 78 8.80 12.44 6.06
CA ASN A 78 9.14 11.47 5.02
C ASN A 78 7.92 10.67 4.53
N ILE A 79 6.72 11.03 4.99
CA ILE A 79 5.46 10.39 4.61
C ILE A 79 4.53 11.44 4.04
N LEU A 80 4.09 11.23 2.79
CA LEU A 80 3.09 12.03 2.13
C LEU A 80 1.81 11.22 1.97
N LEU A 81 0.75 11.64 2.62
CA LEU A 81 -0.57 11.04 2.46
C LEU A 81 -1.32 11.72 1.29
N VAL A 82 -1.99 10.94 0.47
CA VAL A 82 -2.71 11.44 -0.69
C VAL A 82 -4.13 10.91 -0.71
N ASN A 83 -5.11 11.81 -0.61
CA ASN A 83 -6.52 11.46 -0.84
C ASN A 83 -6.91 11.84 -2.28
N THR A 84 -7.51 10.89 -2.99
CA THR A 84 -7.96 11.07 -4.38
C THR A 84 -9.48 10.89 -4.47
N PRO A 85 -10.26 11.87 -3.95
CA PRO A 85 -11.71 11.73 -3.93
C PRO A 85 -12.32 11.82 -5.33
N THR A 86 -13.38 11.05 -5.51
CA THR A 86 -14.33 11.21 -6.61
C THR A 86 -15.61 11.88 -6.11
N ARG A 87 -16.52 12.20 -6.99
CA ARG A 87 -17.87 12.71 -6.63
C ARG A 87 -18.69 11.71 -5.81
N TYR A 88 -18.31 10.44 -5.82
CA TYR A 88 -19.00 9.37 -5.08
C TYR A 88 -18.49 9.18 -3.66
N ASN A 89 -17.38 9.81 -3.29
CA ASN A 89 -16.84 9.73 -1.93
C ASN A 89 -17.71 10.55 -0.96
N SER A 90 -18.12 9.93 0.14
CA SER A 90 -18.87 10.60 1.19
C SER A 90 -18.01 11.64 1.92
N GLU A 91 -18.63 12.67 2.50
CA GLU A 91 -17.92 13.63 3.35
C GLU A 91 -17.28 12.93 4.56
N LEU A 92 -17.86 11.83 5.03
CA LEU A 92 -17.28 11.01 6.10
C LEU A 92 -15.89 10.46 5.72
N THR A 93 -15.74 9.84 4.54
CA THR A 93 -14.45 9.27 4.12
C THR A 93 -13.38 10.32 3.89
N LYS A 94 -13.77 11.50 3.41
CA LYS A 94 -12.86 12.66 3.29
C LYS A 94 -12.40 13.14 4.67
N GLY A 95 -13.34 13.23 5.63
CA GLY A 95 -13.03 13.60 7.01
C GLY A 95 -12.09 12.63 7.70
N LEU A 96 -12.28 11.32 7.52
CA LEU A 96 -11.41 10.29 8.10
C LEU A 96 -9.97 10.35 7.58
N ALA A 97 -9.75 10.66 6.29
CA ALA A 97 -8.42 10.84 5.75
C ALA A 97 -7.70 12.06 6.36
N ALA A 98 -8.43 13.16 6.57
CA ALA A 98 -7.88 14.36 7.21
C ALA A 98 -7.56 14.13 8.70
N GLU A 99 -8.43 13.43 9.41
CA GLU A 99 -8.23 13.07 10.81
C GLU A 99 -7.02 12.13 10.98
N LEU A 100 -6.89 11.13 10.12
CA LEU A 100 -5.74 10.24 10.09
C LEU A 100 -4.44 11.02 9.91
N ALA A 101 -4.38 11.91 8.93
CA ALA A 101 -3.20 12.72 8.67
C ALA A 101 -2.82 13.60 9.87
N LYS A 102 -3.81 14.21 10.51
CA LYS A 102 -3.62 15.00 11.74
C LYS A 102 -3.07 14.14 12.88
N ASN A 103 -3.63 12.96 13.11
CA ASN A 103 -3.22 12.06 14.18
C ASN A 103 -1.81 11.50 13.99
N LEU A 104 -1.40 11.26 12.74
CA LEU A 104 -0.06 10.81 12.41
C LEU A 104 0.97 11.94 12.29
N GLY A 105 0.52 13.20 12.25
CA GLY A 105 1.35 14.38 12.03
C GLY A 105 1.93 14.46 10.61
N CYS A 106 1.32 13.77 9.64
CA CYS A 106 1.79 13.71 8.26
C CYS A 106 1.10 14.75 7.38
N GLN A 107 1.79 15.20 6.33
CA GLN A 107 1.19 16.05 5.31
C GLN A 107 0.14 15.27 4.51
N LEU A 108 -1.01 15.90 4.23
CA LEU A 108 -2.05 15.37 3.36
C LEU A 108 -2.21 16.26 2.13
N LEU A 109 -2.20 15.65 0.96
CA LEU A 109 -2.66 16.26 -0.28
C LEU A 109 -4.01 15.68 -0.69
N THR A 110 -4.89 16.52 -1.22
CA THR A 110 -6.16 16.09 -1.80
C THR A 110 -6.16 16.42 -3.28
N VAL A 111 -6.26 15.37 -4.12
CA VAL A 111 -6.23 15.47 -5.58
C VAL A 111 -7.49 14.81 -6.14
N PRO A 112 -8.54 15.57 -6.46
CA PRO A 112 -9.75 15.03 -7.09
C PRO A 112 -9.45 14.39 -8.46
N ILE A 113 -10.12 13.28 -8.76
CA ILE A 113 -9.88 12.51 -10.00
C ILE A 113 -11.13 12.37 -10.88
N GLY A 114 -12.29 12.86 -10.45
CA GLY A 114 -13.58 12.62 -11.13
C GLY A 114 -13.61 13.10 -12.56
N ASP A 115 -13.24 14.35 -12.79
CA ASP A 115 -13.37 15.01 -14.10
C ASP A 115 -12.54 14.33 -15.19
N PHE A 116 -11.30 13.94 -14.85
CA PHE A 116 -10.42 13.25 -15.78
C PHE A 116 -10.95 11.88 -16.23
N ILE A 117 -11.59 11.15 -15.32
CA ILE A 117 -12.20 9.85 -15.63
C ILE A 117 -13.41 10.03 -16.54
N ASP A 118 -14.24 11.04 -16.29
CA ASP A 118 -15.40 11.33 -17.12
C ASP A 118 -14.97 11.77 -18.52
N GLU A 119 -14.01 12.66 -18.65
CA GLU A 119 -13.44 13.08 -19.94
C GLU A 119 -12.86 11.89 -20.74
N THR A 120 -12.14 11.01 -20.07
CA THR A 120 -11.57 9.82 -20.72
C THR A 120 -12.69 8.85 -21.13
N ALA A 121 -13.69 8.64 -20.28
CA ALA A 121 -14.82 7.78 -20.61
C ALA A 121 -15.61 8.31 -21.81
N ASP A 122 -15.87 9.60 -21.85
CA ASP A 122 -16.58 10.25 -22.96
C ASP A 122 -15.79 10.16 -24.26
N ALA A 123 -14.47 10.29 -24.19
CA ALA A 123 -13.59 10.16 -25.36
C ALA A 123 -13.53 8.74 -25.92
N LEU A 124 -13.77 7.73 -25.10
CA LEU A 124 -13.72 6.32 -25.52
C LEU A 124 -15.09 5.77 -25.94
N GLU A 125 -16.18 6.29 -25.39
CA GLU A 125 -17.52 5.78 -25.64
C GLU A 125 -17.89 5.89 -27.12
N GLY A 126 -18.41 4.80 -27.70
CA GLY A 126 -18.82 4.73 -29.10
C GLY A 126 -17.69 4.62 -30.12
N LEU A 127 -16.40 4.54 -29.70
CA LEU A 127 -15.33 4.27 -30.64
C LEU A 127 -15.51 2.92 -31.31
N PRO A 128 -15.16 2.80 -32.64
CA PRO A 128 -15.40 1.56 -33.36
C PRO A 128 -14.45 0.44 -32.91
N LEU A 129 -15.00 -0.75 -32.75
CA LEU A 129 -14.31 -2.03 -32.63
C LEU A 129 -14.58 -2.87 -33.89
N PRO A 130 -13.83 -3.97 -34.15
CA PRO A 130 -14.02 -4.79 -35.35
C PRO A 130 -15.46 -5.27 -35.56
N ASP A 131 -16.16 -5.66 -34.50
CA ASP A 131 -17.51 -6.23 -34.54
C ASP A 131 -18.53 -5.46 -33.68
N ASP A 132 -18.13 -4.33 -33.07
CA ASP A 132 -18.97 -3.56 -32.13
C ASP A 132 -18.46 -2.12 -31.97
N THR A 133 -18.91 -1.46 -30.91
CA THR A 133 -18.41 -0.16 -30.44
C THR A 133 -18.04 -0.24 -28.96
N VAL A 134 -17.19 0.68 -28.50
CA VAL A 134 -16.81 0.74 -27.07
C VAL A 134 -18.00 1.19 -26.23
N HIS A 135 -18.37 0.35 -25.26
CA HIS A 135 -19.36 0.68 -24.22
C HIS A 135 -18.75 0.47 -22.84
N LEU A 136 -18.58 1.55 -22.09
CA LEU A 136 -17.93 1.52 -20.77
C LEU A 136 -18.96 1.26 -19.67
N THR A 137 -18.88 0.09 -19.05
CA THR A 137 -19.67 -0.25 -17.87
C THR A 137 -19.17 0.47 -16.62
N GLY A 138 -19.99 0.53 -15.57
CA GLY A 138 -19.59 1.08 -14.26
C GLY A 138 -18.33 0.40 -13.71
N PHE A 139 -18.24 -0.93 -13.84
CA PHE A 139 -17.07 -1.70 -13.42
C PHE A 139 -15.78 -1.32 -14.18
N MET A 140 -15.86 -1.06 -15.48
CA MET A 140 -14.72 -0.57 -16.25
C MET A 140 -14.28 0.82 -15.78
N LYS A 141 -15.23 1.71 -15.51
CA LYS A 141 -14.95 3.06 -14.97
C LYS A 141 -14.31 3.00 -13.58
N GLU A 142 -14.73 2.09 -12.71
CA GLU A 142 -14.07 1.85 -11.41
C GLU A 142 -12.62 1.40 -11.57
N ASN A 143 -12.34 0.49 -12.51
CA ASN A 143 -10.98 0.06 -12.84
C ASN A 143 -10.12 1.21 -13.40
N MET A 144 -10.70 2.08 -14.24
CA MET A 144 -10.03 3.30 -14.70
C MET A 144 -9.64 4.20 -13.52
N GLN A 145 -10.54 4.41 -12.57
CA GLN A 145 -10.26 5.20 -11.37
C GLN A 145 -9.12 4.61 -10.53
N ALA A 146 -9.12 3.29 -10.31
CA ALA A 146 -8.08 2.63 -9.53
C ALA A 146 -6.69 2.81 -10.15
N ARG A 147 -6.59 2.70 -11.48
CA ARG A 147 -5.34 2.92 -12.23
C ARG A 147 -4.91 4.37 -12.22
N ASP A 148 -5.85 5.29 -12.40
CA ASP A 148 -5.55 6.71 -12.39
C ASP A 148 -4.92 7.14 -11.05
N ARG A 149 -5.42 6.63 -9.94
CA ARG A 149 -4.85 6.86 -8.60
C ARG A 149 -3.39 6.42 -8.53
N SER A 150 -3.08 5.20 -8.96
CA SER A 150 -1.73 4.63 -8.81
C SER A 150 -0.76 5.12 -9.89
N SER A 151 -1.08 4.88 -11.17
CA SER A 151 -0.13 5.07 -12.26
C SER A 151 0.10 6.53 -12.62
N ARG A 152 -0.88 7.40 -12.41
CA ARG A 152 -0.75 8.83 -12.71
C ARG A 152 -0.44 9.64 -11.46
N ILE A 153 -1.29 9.59 -10.44
CA ILE A 153 -1.19 10.50 -9.31
C ILE A 153 -0.10 10.07 -8.32
N LEU A 154 -0.20 8.85 -7.76
CA LEU A 154 0.77 8.41 -6.76
C LEU A 154 2.17 8.26 -7.36
N ALA A 155 2.29 7.78 -8.61
CA ALA A 155 3.57 7.69 -9.30
C ALA A 155 4.21 9.07 -9.51
N ALA A 156 3.46 10.06 -10.00
CA ALA A 156 3.96 11.41 -10.20
C ALA A 156 4.36 12.07 -8.87
N LEU A 157 3.52 11.95 -7.83
CA LEU A 157 3.81 12.52 -6.52
C LEU A 157 4.99 11.83 -5.84
N SER A 158 5.16 10.51 -6.00
CA SER A 158 6.32 9.81 -5.43
C SER A 158 7.63 10.25 -6.09
N ALA A 159 7.63 10.44 -7.41
CA ALA A 159 8.77 10.97 -8.12
C ALA A 159 9.11 12.41 -7.68
N ALA A 160 8.10 13.28 -7.55
CA ALA A 160 8.28 14.65 -7.09
C ALA A 160 8.72 14.74 -5.62
N PHE A 161 8.22 13.86 -4.76
CA PHE A 161 8.58 13.79 -3.34
C PHE A 161 9.95 13.14 -3.11
N GLY A 162 10.48 12.44 -4.10
CA GLY A 162 11.75 11.70 -4.02
C GLY A 162 11.65 10.40 -3.24
N GLY A 163 10.53 9.68 -3.40
CA GLY A 163 10.23 8.44 -2.71
C GLY A 163 9.57 7.40 -3.59
N ILE A 164 8.95 6.43 -2.95
CA ILE A 164 8.12 5.40 -3.58
C ILE A 164 6.66 5.57 -3.16
N PHE A 165 5.72 4.98 -3.87
CA PHE A 165 4.35 4.85 -3.38
C PHE A 165 4.03 3.41 -2.98
N THR A 166 3.04 3.25 -2.09
CA THR A 166 2.66 1.96 -1.53
C THR A 166 1.42 1.40 -2.20
N CYS A 167 1.34 0.06 -2.29
CA CYS A 167 0.11 -0.66 -2.54
C CYS A 167 -0.54 -1.00 -1.19
N ASN A 168 -1.82 -0.67 -1.03
CA ASN A 168 -2.56 -0.91 0.21
C ASN A 168 -3.43 -2.18 0.13
N ALA A 169 -3.25 -3.01 -0.90
CA ALA A 169 -3.96 -4.28 -1.03
C ALA A 169 -3.63 -5.21 0.14
N ASN A 170 -4.61 -5.96 0.59
CA ASN A 170 -4.45 -6.93 1.66
C ASN A 170 -4.51 -8.37 1.14
N LYS A 171 -4.12 -9.32 2.01
CA LYS A 171 -4.09 -10.74 1.65
C LYS A 171 -5.49 -11.30 1.34
N THR A 172 -6.53 -10.80 2.02
CA THR A 172 -7.91 -11.23 1.80
C THR A 172 -8.38 -10.85 0.40
N GLU A 173 -8.16 -9.59 -0.01
CA GLU A 173 -8.47 -9.12 -1.36
C GLU A 173 -7.79 -9.97 -2.42
N THR A 174 -6.49 -10.25 -2.25
CA THR A 174 -5.72 -11.11 -3.15
C THR A 174 -6.28 -12.52 -3.20
N THR A 175 -6.68 -13.09 -2.05
CA THR A 175 -7.18 -14.46 -1.95
C THR A 175 -8.55 -14.63 -2.60
N VAL A 176 -9.43 -13.64 -2.49
CA VAL A 176 -10.77 -13.68 -3.12
C VAL A 176 -10.79 -13.12 -4.54
N GLY A 177 -9.64 -12.66 -5.05
CA GLY A 177 -9.53 -12.08 -6.38
C GLY A 177 -10.17 -10.70 -6.52
N TYR A 178 -10.34 -9.97 -5.41
CA TYR A 178 -10.86 -8.61 -5.43
C TYR A 178 -9.72 -7.61 -5.66
N GLY A 179 -9.49 -7.27 -6.90
CA GLY A 179 -8.41 -6.38 -7.32
C GLY A 179 -8.71 -5.66 -8.63
N THR A 180 -7.86 -4.69 -8.96
CA THR A 180 -7.95 -3.99 -10.24
C THR A 180 -7.58 -4.93 -11.37
N LEU A 181 -8.48 -5.11 -12.33
CA LEU A 181 -8.22 -5.91 -13.52
C LEU A 181 -7.24 -5.20 -14.47
N TYR A 182 -6.49 -6.02 -15.21
CA TYR A 182 -5.53 -5.56 -16.25
C TYR A 182 -4.36 -4.69 -15.72
N GLY A 183 -3.84 -5.01 -14.53
CA GLY A 183 -2.59 -4.46 -14.00
C GLY A 183 -2.70 -3.47 -12.86
#